data_bc9a44feb2b506db3219b32fa0c4fb3b
#
_entry.id   bc9a44feb2b506db3219b32fa0c4fb3b
#
_cell.length_a   1.000
_cell.length_b   1.000
_cell.length_c   1.000
_cell.angle_alpha   90.00
_cell.angle_beta   90.00
_cell.angle_gamma   90.00
#
_symmetry.space_group_name_H-M   'P 1'
#
loop_
_entity.id
_entity.type
_entity.pdbx_description
1 polymer ?
#
loop_
_entity_poly.entity_id
_entity_poly.type
_entity_poly.pdbx_seq_one_letter_code
_entity_poly.pdbx_strand_id
1 'polypeptide(L)'
;MSAFNEVKKNFGFGLMRLPMKDGKIDNVELCKMVDFFMERGFNYFDTAHGYHNGLSEVAVRECLSSRYPRESYVLTNKLSSSYFKTQEDIRPYFELQLKECGVEYFDFYLMHAQDKRLFEKYKKHNAYE
;
A
#
# COMPACT_ATOMS: atom_id res chain seq x y z
N MET A 1 8.86 -2.21 19.59
CA MET A 1 9.86 -1.62 18.66
C MET A 1 9.15 -0.66 17.72
N SER A 2 9.80 0.42 17.35
CA SER A 2 9.24 1.32 16.33
C SER A 2 9.29 0.65 14.96
N ALA A 3 8.20 0.69 14.20
CA ALA A 3 8.13 0.17 12.83
C ALA A 3 9.20 0.77 11.90
N PHE A 4 9.71 1.95 12.21
CA PHE A 4 10.81 2.58 11.48
C PHE A 4 12.13 1.80 11.56
N ASN A 5 12.35 1.02 12.63
CA ASN A 5 13.56 0.21 12.76
C ASN A 5 13.60 -0.97 11.78
N GLU A 6 12.47 -1.30 11.17
CA GLU A 6 12.34 -2.38 10.19
C GLU A 6 12.65 -1.91 8.76
N VAL A 7 12.67 -0.60 8.53
CA VAL A 7 13.07 -0.01 7.25
C VAL A 7 14.59 -0.06 7.12
N LYS A 8 15.08 -0.93 6.25
CA LYS A 8 16.53 -1.20 6.13
C LYS A 8 17.32 -0.07 5.47
N LYS A 9 16.70 0.64 4.52
CA LYS A 9 17.32 1.74 3.78
C LYS A 9 16.28 2.82 3.50
N ASN A 10 16.71 4.07 3.47
CA ASN A 10 15.87 5.25 3.33
C ASN A 10 15.36 5.52 1.89
N PHE A 11 14.90 4.49 1.21
CA PHE A 11 14.30 4.60 -0.13
C PHE A 11 13.17 3.59 -0.28
N GLY A 12 12.02 4.03 -0.79
CA GLY A 12 10.82 3.22 -0.95
C GLY A 12 10.47 2.93 -2.40
N PHE A 13 9.83 1.79 -2.63
CA PHE A 13 9.26 1.38 -3.91
C PHE A 13 7.81 1.85 -4.00
N GLY A 14 7.55 2.88 -4.79
CA GLY A 14 6.19 3.38 -5.03
C GLY A 14 5.46 2.58 -6.11
N LEU A 15 4.25 2.14 -5.81
CA LEU A 15 3.44 1.30 -6.71
C LEU A 15 2.34 2.09 -7.44
N MET A 16 2.50 3.41 -7.54
CA MET A 16 1.55 4.28 -8.25
C MET A 16 1.70 4.21 -9.78
N ARG A 17 2.92 4.04 -10.28
CA ARG A 17 3.22 3.96 -11.73
C ARG A 17 3.95 2.67 -12.02
N LEU A 18 3.19 1.64 -12.33
CA LEU A 18 3.70 0.30 -12.57
C LEU A 18 4.03 0.08 -14.06
N PRO A 19 4.92 -0.88 -14.38
CA PRO A 19 5.18 -1.24 -15.77
C PRO A 19 3.90 -1.76 -16.43
N MET A 20 3.66 -1.31 -17.65
CA MET A 20 2.44 -1.63 -18.41
C MET A 20 2.80 -2.35 -19.70
N LYS A 21 2.00 -3.34 -20.05
CA LYS A 21 2.06 -4.05 -21.32
C LYS A 21 0.64 -4.35 -21.83
N ASP A 22 0.36 -3.99 -23.06
CA ASP A 22 -0.95 -4.20 -23.70
C ASP A 22 -2.14 -3.68 -22.86
N GLY A 23 -1.98 -2.49 -22.24
CA GLY A 23 -2.99 -1.85 -21.40
C GLY A 23 -3.21 -2.46 -20.03
N LYS A 24 -2.37 -3.40 -19.63
CA LYS A 24 -2.42 -4.07 -18.30
C LYS A 24 -1.10 -3.92 -17.57
N ILE A 25 -1.13 -4.09 -16.24
CA ILE A 25 0.10 -4.15 -15.44
C ILE A 25 0.92 -5.36 -15.90
N ASP A 26 2.19 -5.11 -16.23
CA ASP A 26 3.15 -6.18 -16.54
C ASP A 26 3.71 -6.78 -15.25
N ASN A 27 3.00 -7.77 -14.70
CA ASN A 27 3.41 -8.42 -13.45
C ASN A 27 4.75 -9.17 -13.59
N VAL A 28 5.10 -9.63 -14.77
CA VAL A 28 6.40 -10.31 -15.00
C VAL A 28 7.52 -9.30 -14.78
N GLU A 29 7.42 -8.13 -15.39
CA GLU A 29 8.41 -7.07 -15.21
C GLU A 29 8.38 -6.51 -13.79
N LEU A 30 7.19 -6.28 -13.21
CA LEU A 30 7.06 -5.82 -11.83
C LEU A 30 7.73 -6.78 -10.84
N CYS A 31 7.51 -8.09 -10.97
CA CYS A 31 8.15 -9.08 -10.09
C CYS A 31 9.66 -9.00 -10.16
N LYS A 32 10.25 -8.81 -11.37
CA LYS A 32 11.71 -8.60 -11.52
C LYS A 32 12.17 -7.33 -10.82
N MET A 33 11.40 -6.24 -10.93
CA MET A 33 11.72 -4.98 -10.25
C MET A 33 11.69 -5.14 -8.73
N VAL A 34 10.69 -5.84 -8.19
CA VAL A 34 10.59 -6.16 -6.76
C VAL A 34 11.78 -7.00 -6.30
N ASP A 35 12.13 -8.04 -7.05
CA ASP A 35 13.28 -8.90 -6.73
C ASP A 35 14.58 -8.09 -6.71
N PHE A 36 14.81 -7.27 -7.72
CA PHE A 36 15.99 -6.40 -7.81
C PHE A 36 16.08 -5.44 -6.61
N PHE A 37 14.95 -4.85 -6.21
CA PHE A 37 14.87 -3.95 -5.06
C PHE A 37 15.19 -4.68 -3.74
N MET A 38 14.57 -5.83 -3.51
CA MET A 38 14.79 -6.63 -2.31
C MET A 38 16.23 -7.18 -2.22
N GLU A 39 16.78 -7.69 -3.33
CA GLU A 39 18.15 -8.22 -3.39
C GLU A 39 19.22 -7.18 -3.02
N ARG A 40 18.93 -5.91 -3.26
CA ARG A 40 19.83 -4.80 -2.89
C ARG A 40 19.65 -4.28 -1.48
N GLY A 41 18.84 -4.97 -0.69
CA GLY A 41 18.63 -4.68 0.72
C GLY A 41 17.63 -3.57 1.01
N PHE A 42 16.83 -3.14 0.03
CA PHE A 42 15.68 -2.26 0.25
C PHE A 42 14.46 -3.11 0.59
N ASN A 43 13.53 -2.58 1.37
CA ASN A 43 12.36 -3.37 1.79
C ASN A 43 11.07 -2.55 2.03
N TYR A 44 11.05 -1.27 1.69
CA TYR A 44 9.88 -0.41 1.90
C TYR A 44 9.04 -0.27 0.64
N PHE A 45 7.75 -0.59 0.73
CA PHE A 45 6.78 -0.53 -0.37
C PHE A 45 5.60 0.36 -0.02
N ASP A 46 5.12 1.13 -0.98
CA ASP A 46 4.03 2.09 -0.82
C ASP A 46 2.96 1.89 -1.90
N THR A 47 1.73 1.67 -1.49
CA THR A 47 0.57 1.56 -2.37
C THR A 47 -0.61 2.39 -1.87
N ALA A 48 -1.67 2.44 -2.65
CA ALA A 48 -2.97 3.00 -2.29
C ALA A 48 -4.07 2.33 -3.11
N HIS A 49 -5.29 2.31 -2.57
CA HIS A 49 -6.41 1.64 -3.22
C HIS A 49 -6.73 2.20 -4.61
N GLY A 50 -6.63 3.52 -4.80
CA GLY A 50 -6.93 4.16 -6.07
C GLY A 50 -5.87 3.96 -7.16
N TYR A 51 -4.68 3.47 -6.83
CA TYR A 51 -3.62 3.26 -7.81
C TYR A 51 -4.00 2.16 -8.80
N HIS A 52 -3.93 2.47 -10.10
CA HIS A 52 -4.37 1.56 -11.16
C HIS A 52 -5.79 1.01 -10.96
N ASN A 53 -6.71 1.84 -10.46
CA ASN A 53 -8.11 1.45 -10.20
C ASN A 53 -8.24 0.20 -9.29
N GLY A 54 -7.43 0.11 -8.24
CA GLY A 54 -7.40 -1.02 -7.30
C GLY A 54 -6.43 -2.13 -7.69
N LEU A 55 -5.86 -2.11 -8.89
CA LEU A 55 -4.97 -3.18 -9.37
C LEU A 55 -3.57 -3.10 -8.79
N SER A 56 -3.14 -1.96 -8.23
CA SER A 56 -1.86 -1.85 -7.54
C SER A 56 -1.80 -2.74 -6.29
N GLU A 57 -2.86 -2.79 -5.50
CA GLU A 57 -2.96 -3.69 -4.33
C GLU A 57 -2.92 -5.16 -4.76
N VAL A 58 -3.62 -5.52 -5.84
CA VAL A 58 -3.56 -6.86 -6.43
C VAL A 58 -2.13 -7.18 -6.90
N ALA A 59 -1.43 -6.22 -7.51
CA ALA A 59 -0.04 -6.39 -7.93
C ALA A 59 0.92 -6.58 -6.73
N VAL A 60 0.64 -5.92 -5.59
CA VAL A 60 1.36 -6.22 -4.32
C VAL A 60 1.19 -7.68 -3.95
N ARG A 61 -0.02 -8.21 -4.01
CA ARG A 61 -0.26 -9.63 -3.74
C ARG A 61 0.51 -10.52 -4.71
N GLU A 62 0.42 -10.26 -6.00
CA GLU A 62 1.03 -11.10 -7.04
C GLU A 62 2.57 -11.10 -7.00
N CYS A 63 3.20 -9.95 -6.75
CA CYS A 63 4.64 -9.78 -6.88
C CYS A 63 5.40 -9.65 -5.56
N LEU A 64 4.71 -9.40 -4.45
CA LEU A 64 5.36 -9.22 -3.14
C LEU A 64 4.84 -10.21 -2.11
N SER A 65 3.60 -10.08 -1.64
CA SER A 65 3.11 -10.82 -0.47
C SER A 65 2.98 -12.32 -0.71
N SER A 66 2.69 -12.77 -1.92
CA SER A 66 2.65 -14.20 -2.26
C SER A 66 4.03 -14.83 -2.41
N ARG A 67 5.11 -14.03 -2.48
CA ARG A 67 6.45 -14.49 -2.85
C ARG A 67 7.50 -14.30 -1.75
N TYR A 68 7.28 -13.37 -0.84
CA TYR A 68 8.21 -13.01 0.25
C TYR A 68 7.56 -13.19 1.61
N PRO A 69 8.33 -13.63 2.64
CA PRO A 69 7.83 -13.64 4.01
C PRO A 69 7.37 -12.26 4.46
N ARG A 70 6.24 -12.18 5.19
CA ARG A 70 5.64 -10.89 5.57
C ARG A 70 6.59 -9.99 6.35
N GLU A 71 7.41 -10.55 7.22
CA GLU A 71 8.40 -9.86 8.04
C GLU A 71 9.61 -9.35 7.27
N SER A 72 9.77 -9.73 6.00
CA SER A 72 10.92 -9.32 5.18
C SER A 72 10.76 -7.95 4.55
N TYR A 73 9.54 -7.40 4.53
CA TYR A 73 9.25 -6.10 3.92
C TYR A 73 8.33 -5.25 4.79
N VAL A 74 8.41 -3.95 4.55
CA VAL A 74 7.53 -2.93 5.15
C VAL A 74 6.53 -2.50 4.09
N LEU A 75 5.23 -2.57 4.41
CA LEU A 75 4.16 -2.20 3.49
C LEU A 75 3.33 -1.05 4.06
N THR A 76 3.26 0.02 3.29
CA THR A 76 2.44 1.19 3.57
C THR A 76 1.25 1.22 2.64
N ASN A 77 0.06 1.41 3.20
CA ASN A 77 -1.16 1.68 2.46
C ASN A 77 -1.84 2.96 3.00
N LYS A 78 -2.97 3.35 2.44
CA LYS A 78 -3.58 4.65 2.73
C LYS A 78 -5.09 4.56 2.82
N LEU A 79 -5.65 5.33 3.75
CA LEU A 79 -7.07 5.65 3.76
C LEU A 79 -7.32 6.84 2.82
N SER A 80 -8.02 6.59 1.73
CA SER A 80 -8.35 7.63 0.75
C SER A 80 -9.77 8.14 0.95
N SER A 81 -9.92 9.46 1.03
CA SER A 81 -11.17 10.12 1.41
C SER A 81 -12.35 9.86 0.45
N SER A 82 -12.09 9.47 -0.78
CA SER A 82 -13.12 9.16 -1.77
C SER A 82 -13.81 7.81 -1.58
N TYR A 83 -13.25 6.93 -0.74
CA TYR A 83 -13.74 5.56 -0.55
C TYR A 83 -14.52 5.33 0.74
N PHE A 84 -14.75 6.36 1.54
CA PHE A 84 -15.62 6.29 2.71
C PHE A 84 -16.46 7.56 2.83
N LYS A 85 -17.67 7.42 3.36
CA LYS A 85 -18.61 8.52 3.63
C LYS A 85 -18.87 8.69 5.11
N THR A 86 -18.81 7.61 5.86
CA THR A 86 -19.04 7.56 7.32
C THR A 86 -17.91 6.78 7.98
N GLN A 87 -17.84 6.85 9.31
CA GLN A 87 -16.85 6.09 10.08
C GLN A 87 -17.04 4.58 9.89
N GLU A 88 -18.27 4.11 9.80
CA GLU A 88 -18.59 2.69 9.62
C GLU A 88 -18.07 2.11 8.31
N ASP A 89 -17.83 2.94 7.29
CA ASP A 89 -17.28 2.51 6.01
C ASP A 89 -15.78 2.20 6.11
N ILE A 90 -15.07 2.75 7.09
CA ILE A 90 -13.60 2.71 7.15
C ILE A 90 -13.09 1.29 7.39
N ARG A 91 -13.65 0.57 8.36
CA ARG A 91 -13.20 -0.79 8.67
C ARG A 91 -13.39 -1.77 7.51
N PRO A 92 -14.56 -1.88 6.87
CA PRO A 92 -14.73 -2.74 5.70
C PRO A 92 -13.79 -2.39 4.54
N TYR A 93 -13.53 -1.10 4.34
CA TYR A 93 -12.58 -0.62 3.34
C TYR A 93 -11.14 -1.06 3.68
N PHE A 94 -10.71 -0.90 4.91
CA PHE A 94 -9.40 -1.35 5.38
C PHE A 94 -9.22 -2.87 5.23
N GLU A 95 -10.24 -3.64 5.59
CA GLU A 95 -10.24 -5.11 5.47
C GLU A 95 -10.16 -5.55 4.00
N LEU A 96 -10.84 -4.84 3.09
CA LEU A 96 -10.72 -5.06 1.65
C LEU A 96 -9.28 -4.83 1.17
N GLN A 97 -8.63 -3.76 1.60
CA GLN A 97 -7.25 -3.48 1.24
C GLN A 97 -6.28 -4.57 1.72
N LEU A 98 -6.46 -5.07 2.94
CA LEU A 98 -5.67 -6.21 3.46
C LEU A 98 -5.83 -7.44 2.57
N LYS A 99 -7.07 -7.75 2.20
CA LYS A 99 -7.41 -8.88 1.31
C LYS A 99 -6.77 -8.72 -0.07
N GLU A 100 -6.91 -7.54 -0.68
CA GLU A 100 -6.36 -7.28 -2.02
C GLU A 100 -4.83 -7.35 -2.03
N CYS A 101 -4.18 -6.82 -1.01
CA CYS A 101 -2.72 -6.92 -0.83
C CYS A 101 -2.24 -8.32 -0.39
N GLY A 102 -3.14 -9.19 0.07
CA GLY A 102 -2.79 -10.52 0.57
C GLY A 102 -1.99 -10.51 1.88
N VAL A 103 -2.28 -9.58 2.78
CA VAL A 103 -1.57 -9.40 4.06
C VAL A 103 -2.55 -9.31 5.24
N GLU A 104 -2.07 -9.57 6.44
CA GLU A 104 -2.87 -9.46 7.67
C GLU A 104 -2.71 -8.11 8.37
N TYR A 105 -1.69 -7.33 8.00
CA TYR A 105 -1.44 -5.99 8.56
C TYR A 105 -0.65 -5.12 7.59
N PHE A 106 -0.80 -3.81 7.74
CA PHE A 106 0.10 -2.81 7.17
C PHE A 106 1.03 -2.29 8.27
N ASP A 107 2.30 -2.03 7.93
CA ASP A 107 3.25 -1.42 8.88
C ASP A 107 2.93 0.05 9.13
N PHE A 108 2.48 0.73 8.07
CA PHE A 108 2.01 2.11 8.11
C PHE A 108 0.70 2.25 7.36
N TYR A 109 -0.21 3.03 7.92
CA TYR A 109 -1.47 3.37 7.27
C TYR A 109 -1.66 4.88 7.32
N LEU A 110 -1.60 5.52 6.15
CA LEU A 110 -1.57 6.96 6.02
C LEU A 110 -2.95 7.53 5.65
N MET A 111 -3.23 8.73 6.11
CA MET A 111 -4.35 9.52 5.57
C MET A 111 -3.91 10.10 4.23
N HIS A 112 -4.53 9.65 3.13
CA HIS A 112 -4.08 9.94 1.76
C HIS A 112 -4.34 11.39 1.36
N ALA A 113 -3.34 12.01 0.72
CA ALA A 113 -3.43 13.34 0.12
C ALA A 113 -3.93 14.42 1.09
N GLN A 114 -3.37 14.48 2.28
CA GLN A 114 -3.80 15.42 3.31
C GLN A 114 -3.58 16.88 2.88
N ASP A 115 -4.68 17.63 2.88
CA ASP A 115 -4.72 19.08 2.89
C ASP A 115 -5.60 19.55 4.06
N LYS A 116 -5.72 20.84 4.27
CA LYS A 116 -6.53 21.40 5.35
C LYS A 116 -8.01 20.90 5.33
N ARG A 117 -8.60 20.83 4.14
CA ARG A 117 -9.98 20.39 3.93
C ARG A 117 -10.14 18.89 4.23
N LEU A 118 -9.23 18.07 3.72
CA LEU A 118 -9.28 16.62 3.93
C LEU A 118 -8.94 16.25 5.37
N PHE A 119 -8.04 16.97 6.02
CA PHE A 119 -7.76 16.80 7.45
C PHE A 119 -9.03 16.96 8.29
N GLU A 120 -9.85 17.99 8.03
CA GLU A 120 -11.13 18.17 8.72
C GLU A 120 -12.11 17.02 8.45
N LYS A 121 -12.15 16.49 7.21
CA LYS A 121 -12.95 15.31 6.89
C LYS A 121 -12.52 14.08 7.67
N TYR A 122 -11.24 13.75 7.68
CA TYR A 122 -10.71 12.61 8.44
C TYR A 122 -11.00 12.74 9.93
N LYS A 123 -10.81 13.92 10.50
CA LYS A 123 -11.09 14.21 11.90
C LYS A 123 -12.57 14.05 12.22
N LYS A 124 -13.47 14.61 11.39
CA LYS A 124 -14.92 14.50 11.55
C LYS A 124 -15.41 13.06 11.63
N HIS A 125 -14.77 12.15 10.91
CA HIS A 125 -15.14 10.74 10.86
C HIS A 125 -14.26 9.85 11.75
N ASN A 126 -13.52 10.43 12.69
CA ASN A 126 -12.65 9.72 13.63
C ASN A 126 -11.69 8.73 12.95
N ALA A 127 -11.16 9.13 11.81
CA ALA A 127 -10.32 8.25 10.98
C ALA A 127 -8.95 7.95 11.61
N TYR A 128 -8.59 8.69 12.68
CA TYR A 128 -7.33 8.51 13.41
C TYR A 128 -7.46 7.58 14.62
N GLU A 129 -8.66 7.11 14.94
CA GLU A 129 -8.98 6.20 16.05
C GLU A 129 -9.17 4.76 15.57
#